data_be99ce6a7ad9f77f568aae1c23d7c2bb
#
_entry.id   be99ce6a7ad9f77f568aae1c23d7c2bb
#
_cell.length_a   1.000
_cell.length_b   1.000
_cell.length_c   1.000
_cell.angle_alpha   90.00
_cell.angle_beta   90.00
_cell.angle_gamma   90.00
#
_symmetry.space_group_name_H-M   'P 1'
#
loop_
_entity.id
_entity.type
_entity.pdbx_description
1 polymer ?
#
loop_
_entity_poly.entity_id
_entity_poly.type
_entity_poly.pdbx_seq_one_letter_code
_entity_poly.pdbx_strand_id
1 'polypeptide(L)'
;MSDYDDRIADLERRVAALEGKAAVPDPVAAGIVGYQGEVEFGGPLSWQIRFGAAGTLQLPDGPRVDVLAALGHPVRAAIVRHLIANGAQPAPALSEAAGLRSTGQLYHHLKSLVAAKVVEQDSRGSYQVPPTAVIPLLVMLTAASDVAGQLR
;
A
#
# COMPACT_ATOMS: atom_id res chain seq x y z
N MET A 1 -30.00 31.14 30.65
CA MET A 1 -29.24 30.28 29.72
C MET A 1 -28.41 31.17 28.82
N SER A 2 -27.14 30.88 28.68
CA SER A 2 -26.21 31.79 28.04
C SER A 2 -26.21 31.53 26.53
N ASP A 3 -26.04 32.59 25.74
CA ASP A 3 -25.78 32.54 24.27
C ASP A 3 -24.67 31.54 23.90
N TYR A 4 -23.75 31.28 24.82
CA TYR A 4 -22.69 30.29 24.68
C TYR A 4 -23.20 28.84 24.72
N ASP A 5 -24.21 28.51 25.53
CA ASP A 5 -24.77 27.17 25.64
C ASP A 5 -25.51 26.79 24.34
N ASP A 6 -26.25 27.77 23.78
CA ASP A 6 -26.94 27.59 22.50
C ASP A 6 -25.96 27.41 21.33
N ARG A 7 -24.83 28.12 21.33
CA ARG A 7 -23.77 27.97 20.32
C ARG A 7 -23.02 26.65 20.44
N ILE A 8 -22.78 26.18 21.66
CA ILE A 8 -22.16 24.86 21.87
C ILE A 8 -23.08 23.77 21.37
N ALA A 9 -24.38 23.82 21.73
CA ALA A 9 -25.37 22.85 21.29
C ALA A 9 -25.54 22.85 19.74
N ASP A 10 -25.38 24.01 19.07
CA ASP A 10 -25.42 24.09 17.61
C ASP A 10 -24.15 23.48 16.99
N LEU A 11 -22.97 23.74 17.56
CA LEU A 11 -21.71 23.15 17.10
C LEU A 11 -21.71 21.63 17.29
N GLU A 12 -22.18 21.13 18.41
CA GLU A 12 -22.32 19.69 18.67
C GLU A 12 -23.26 19.03 17.66
N ARG A 13 -24.40 19.65 17.33
CA ARG A 13 -25.29 19.14 16.28
C ARG A 13 -24.63 19.13 14.90
N ARG A 14 -23.85 20.15 14.56
CA ARG A 14 -23.14 20.23 13.28
C ARG A 14 -22.01 19.22 13.20
N VAL A 15 -21.29 19.00 14.30
CA VAL A 15 -20.26 17.97 14.41
C VAL A 15 -20.90 16.59 14.27
N ALA A 16 -21.98 16.30 15.01
CA ALA A 16 -22.70 15.04 14.90
C ALA A 16 -23.29 14.80 13.49
N ALA A 17 -23.74 15.87 12.80
CA ALA A 17 -24.22 15.76 11.42
C ALA A 17 -23.08 15.52 10.42
N LEU A 18 -21.87 16.02 10.68
CA LEU A 18 -20.68 15.76 9.88
C LEU A 18 -20.14 14.35 10.16
N GLU A 19 -20.14 13.94 11.41
CA GLU A 19 -19.76 12.58 11.84
C GLU A 19 -20.78 11.53 11.37
N GLY A 20 -22.07 11.84 11.36
CA GLY A 20 -23.12 10.95 10.85
C GLY A 20 -23.19 10.84 9.32
N LYS A 21 -22.58 11.77 8.57
CA LYS A 21 -22.39 11.64 7.11
C LYS A 21 -21.20 10.78 6.74
N ALA A 22 -20.27 10.63 7.64
CA ALA A 22 -19.24 9.60 7.61
C ALA A 22 -19.71 8.50 8.57
N ALA A 23 -20.66 7.68 8.16
CA ALA A 23 -20.94 6.42 8.83
C ALA A 23 -19.76 5.47 8.59
N VAL A 24 -18.58 5.86 9.07
CA VAL A 24 -17.52 4.94 9.40
C VAL A 24 -18.05 4.25 10.67
N PRO A 25 -18.28 2.91 10.66
CA PRO A 25 -18.57 2.17 11.88
C PRO A 25 -17.56 2.61 12.93
N ASP A 26 -17.99 2.81 14.17
CA ASP A 26 -17.11 3.26 15.24
C ASP A 26 -15.77 2.50 15.14
N PRO A 27 -14.68 3.14 14.70
CA PRO A 27 -13.42 2.43 14.45
C PRO A 27 -12.86 1.85 15.74
N VAL A 28 -13.36 2.30 16.88
CA VAL A 28 -12.93 1.87 18.21
C VAL A 28 -13.62 0.57 18.61
N ALA A 29 -14.84 0.31 18.15
CA ALA A 29 -15.61 -0.89 18.57
C ALA A 29 -14.97 -2.21 18.14
N ALA A 30 -14.23 -2.24 16.99
CA ALA A 30 -13.54 -3.43 16.47
C ALA A 30 -12.01 -3.30 16.54
N GLY A 31 -11.50 -2.23 17.16
CA GLY A 31 -10.06 -1.96 17.26
C GLY A 31 -9.45 -1.27 16.05
N ILE A 32 -8.15 -1.05 16.13
CA ILE A 32 -7.35 -0.35 15.13
C ILE A 32 -6.30 -1.29 14.60
N VAL A 33 -6.10 -1.29 13.30
CA VAL A 33 -4.97 -1.89 12.61
C VAL A 33 -4.09 -0.79 12.03
N GLY A 34 -2.79 -0.97 12.06
CA GLY A 34 -1.89 0.02 11.50
C GLY A 34 -0.53 -0.57 11.18
N TYR A 35 0.22 0.19 10.43
CA TYR A 35 1.62 -0.10 10.13
C TYR A 35 2.42 1.19 10.06
N GLN A 36 3.73 1.05 10.26
CA GLN A 36 4.70 2.12 10.12
C GLN A 36 6.01 1.56 9.58
N GLY A 37 6.82 2.41 9.00
CA GLY A 37 8.15 2.06 8.53
C GLY A 37 9.02 3.29 8.41
N GLU A 38 10.30 3.09 8.67
CA GLU A 38 11.39 4.01 8.40
C GLU A 38 12.46 3.21 7.67
N VAL A 39 12.78 3.61 6.47
CA VAL A 39 13.70 2.87 5.60
C VAL A 39 14.62 3.82 4.85
N GLU A 40 15.76 3.31 4.41
CA GLU A 40 16.77 4.02 3.63
C GLU A 40 16.99 3.29 2.31
N PHE A 41 16.14 3.59 1.32
CA PHE A 41 16.27 3.09 -0.06
C PHE A 41 16.27 4.26 -1.04
N GLY A 42 17.47 4.67 -1.48
CA GLY A 42 17.63 5.83 -2.35
C GLY A 42 17.35 7.17 -1.67
N GLY A 43 17.28 7.19 -0.35
CA GLY A 43 16.97 8.30 0.54
C GLY A 43 16.08 7.87 1.70
N PRO A 44 15.95 8.71 2.74
CA PRO A 44 15.12 8.39 3.89
C PRO A 44 13.63 8.43 3.52
N LEU A 45 12.90 7.37 3.86
CA LEU A 45 11.45 7.27 3.71
C LEU A 45 10.83 6.95 5.08
N SER A 46 9.78 7.69 5.44
CA SER A 46 8.99 7.44 6.64
C SER A 46 7.51 7.45 6.29
N TRP A 47 6.78 6.48 6.80
CA TRP A 47 5.35 6.34 6.54
C TRP A 47 4.63 5.71 7.73
N GLN A 48 3.44 6.21 8.04
CA GLN A 48 2.58 5.64 9.07
C GLN A 48 1.13 5.69 8.63
N ILE A 49 0.43 4.57 8.81
CA ILE A 49 -1.03 4.45 8.63
C ILE A 49 -1.62 3.82 9.89
N ARG A 50 -2.77 4.37 10.32
CA ARG A 50 -3.64 3.76 11.31
C ARG A 50 -5.07 3.83 10.77
N PHE A 51 -5.80 2.73 10.85
CA PHE A 51 -7.14 2.63 10.31
C PHE A 51 -8.01 1.71 11.17
N GLY A 52 -9.33 1.96 11.21
CA GLY A 52 -10.25 1.09 11.95
C GLY A 52 -10.31 -0.31 11.34
N ALA A 53 -10.20 -1.34 12.17
CA ALA A 53 -10.24 -2.74 11.70
C ALA A 53 -11.55 -3.05 10.95
N ALA A 54 -12.69 -2.60 11.47
CA ALA A 54 -13.97 -2.72 10.78
C ALA A 54 -14.00 -1.99 9.44
N GLY A 55 -13.43 -0.77 9.37
CA GLY A 55 -13.32 0.00 8.14
C GLY A 55 -12.46 -0.70 7.08
N THR A 56 -11.38 -1.36 7.50
CA THR A 56 -10.53 -2.17 6.60
C THR A 56 -11.33 -3.26 5.89
N LEU A 57 -12.26 -3.91 6.59
CA LEU A 57 -13.09 -4.97 6.00
C LEU A 57 -14.12 -4.42 5.00
N GLN A 58 -14.47 -3.14 5.10
CA GLN A 58 -15.49 -2.51 4.26
C GLN A 58 -14.92 -1.81 3.02
N LEU A 59 -13.60 -1.64 2.92
CA LEU A 59 -12.99 -1.08 1.72
C LEU A 59 -13.27 -1.97 0.50
N PRO A 60 -13.45 -1.36 -0.70
CA PRO A 60 -13.67 -2.11 -1.94
C PRO A 60 -12.54 -3.11 -2.21
N ASP A 61 -12.88 -4.35 -2.56
CA ASP A 61 -11.91 -5.41 -2.79
C ASP A 61 -11.08 -5.20 -4.06
N GLY A 62 -11.66 -4.71 -5.15
CA GLY A 62 -11.01 -4.64 -6.46
C GLY A 62 -9.56 -4.13 -6.39
N PRO A 63 -9.31 -2.86 -6.01
CA PRO A 63 -7.96 -2.32 -6.04
C PRO A 63 -6.97 -3.04 -5.11
N ARG A 64 -7.40 -3.43 -3.90
CA ARG A 64 -6.51 -4.10 -2.93
C ARG A 64 -6.22 -5.55 -3.32
N VAL A 65 -7.19 -6.25 -3.89
CA VAL A 65 -7.01 -7.62 -4.39
C VAL A 65 -6.08 -7.62 -5.60
N ASP A 66 -6.18 -6.63 -6.49
CA ASP A 66 -5.25 -6.46 -7.61
C ASP A 66 -3.80 -6.30 -7.14
N VAL A 67 -3.56 -5.52 -6.09
CA VAL A 67 -2.22 -5.38 -5.47
C VAL A 67 -1.74 -6.70 -4.90
N LEU A 68 -2.57 -7.40 -4.11
CA LEU A 68 -2.21 -8.68 -3.51
C LEU A 68 -1.95 -9.75 -4.59
N ALA A 69 -2.78 -9.80 -5.63
CA ALA A 69 -2.59 -10.71 -6.75
C ALA A 69 -1.32 -10.40 -7.54
N ALA A 70 -0.99 -9.13 -7.73
CA ALA A 70 0.26 -8.72 -8.38
C ALA A 70 1.48 -9.23 -7.61
N LEU A 71 1.50 -9.12 -6.29
CA LEU A 71 2.58 -9.62 -5.42
C LEU A 71 2.57 -11.14 -5.26
N GLY A 72 1.43 -11.79 -5.40
CA GLY A 72 1.25 -13.23 -5.20
C GLY A 72 1.87 -14.14 -6.28
N HIS A 73 2.79 -13.62 -7.10
CA HIS A 73 3.49 -14.39 -8.12
C HIS A 73 5.01 -14.30 -7.92
N PRO A 74 5.75 -15.42 -7.89
CA PRO A 74 7.18 -15.44 -7.56
C PRO A 74 8.04 -14.47 -8.40
N VAL A 75 7.81 -14.44 -9.71
CA VAL A 75 8.54 -13.54 -10.63
C VAL A 75 8.25 -12.07 -10.30
N ARG A 76 6.99 -11.71 -10.07
CA ARG A 76 6.61 -10.33 -9.75
C ARG A 76 7.15 -9.91 -8.39
N ALA A 77 7.10 -10.79 -7.39
CA ALA A 77 7.71 -10.54 -6.09
C ALA A 77 9.23 -10.34 -6.20
N ALA A 78 9.91 -11.10 -7.05
CA ALA A 78 11.35 -10.93 -7.30
C ALA A 78 11.65 -9.57 -7.95
N ILE A 79 10.87 -9.16 -8.94
CA ILE A 79 11.00 -7.85 -9.59
C ILE A 79 10.82 -6.72 -8.57
N VAL A 80 9.76 -6.77 -7.78
CA VAL A 80 9.47 -5.72 -6.78
C VAL A 80 10.57 -5.62 -5.74
N ARG A 81 11.04 -6.75 -5.19
CA ARG A 81 12.15 -6.77 -4.23
C ARG A 81 13.43 -6.18 -4.84
N HIS A 82 13.72 -6.52 -6.10
CA HIS A 82 14.89 -6.00 -6.80
C HIS A 82 14.80 -4.48 -6.99
N LEU A 83 13.63 -3.96 -7.38
CA LEU A 83 13.40 -2.53 -7.56
C LEU A 83 13.47 -1.76 -6.23
N ILE A 84 12.95 -2.30 -5.14
CA ILE A 84 13.07 -1.67 -3.82
C ILE A 84 14.54 -1.58 -3.40
N ALA A 85 15.30 -2.65 -3.58
CA ALA A 85 16.69 -2.73 -3.15
C ALA A 85 17.65 -1.88 -4.00
N ASN A 86 17.38 -1.72 -5.30
CA ASN A 86 18.32 -1.15 -6.26
C ASN A 86 17.82 0.13 -6.94
N GLY A 87 16.61 0.60 -6.61
CA GLY A 87 15.99 1.75 -7.27
C GLY A 87 15.53 1.45 -8.69
N ALA A 88 15.42 2.49 -9.51
CA ALA A 88 14.95 2.38 -10.88
C ALA A 88 15.89 1.49 -11.74
N GLN A 89 15.31 0.55 -12.48
CA GLN A 89 16.04 -0.43 -13.29
C GLN A 89 15.47 -0.55 -14.72
N PRO A 90 16.30 -0.72 -15.73
CA PRO A 90 15.84 -1.01 -17.09
C PRO A 90 15.33 -2.45 -17.20
N ALA A 91 14.48 -2.70 -18.20
CA ALA A 91 13.89 -4.02 -18.43
C ALA A 91 14.89 -5.19 -18.50
N PRO A 92 16.08 -5.07 -19.14
CA PRO A 92 17.06 -6.15 -19.16
C PRO A 92 17.54 -6.58 -17.78
N ALA A 93 17.79 -5.61 -16.88
CA ALA A 93 18.21 -5.91 -15.50
C ALA A 93 17.11 -6.64 -14.71
N LEU A 94 15.85 -6.28 -14.94
CA LEU A 94 14.71 -6.95 -14.32
C LEU A 94 14.50 -8.37 -14.84
N SER A 95 14.75 -8.60 -16.13
CA SER A 95 14.72 -9.93 -16.73
C SER A 95 15.75 -10.87 -16.09
N GLU A 96 16.96 -10.38 -15.90
CA GLU A 96 18.05 -11.10 -15.24
C GLU A 96 17.72 -11.39 -13.77
N ALA A 97 17.31 -10.36 -13.02
CA ALA A 97 16.97 -10.49 -11.61
C ALA A 97 15.80 -11.47 -11.35
N ALA A 98 14.86 -11.56 -12.28
CA ALA A 98 13.73 -12.48 -12.21
C ALA A 98 13.98 -13.85 -12.84
N GLY A 99 15.17 -14.10 -13.39
CA GLY A 99 15.53 -15.36 -14.04
C GLY A 99 14.73 -15.66 -15.31
N LEU A 100 14.26 -14.62 -16.02
CA LEU A 100 13.46 -14.76 -17.21
C LEU A 100 14.31 -14.85 -18.47
N ARG A 101 13.94 -15.76 -19.36
CA ARG A 101 14.60 -15.95 -20.66
C ARG A 101 13.91 -15.26 -21.82
N SER A 102 12.66 -14.83 -21.60
CA SER A 102 11.82 -14.22 -22.63
C SER A 102 11.43 -12.79 -22.25
N THR A 103 11.74 -11.86 -23.15
CA THR A 103 11.32 -10.46 -23.03
C THR A 103 9.78 -10.30 -22.96
N GLY A 104 9.05 -11.12 -23.71
CA GLY A 104 7.59 -11.11 -23.69
C GLY A 104 7.00 -11.47 -22.33
N GLN A 105 7.60 -12.46 -21.64
CA GLN A 105 7.19 -12.83 -20.28
C GLN A 105 7.44 -11.68 -19.30
N LEU A 106 8.60 -11.02 -19.40
CA LEU A 106 8.90 -9.86 -18.55
C LEU A 106 7.85 -8.77 -18.72
N TYR A 107 7.55 -8.36 -19.95
CA TYR A 107 6.56 -7.30 -20.18
C TYR A 107 5.15 -7.67 -19.72
N HIS A 108 4.78 -8.95 -19.80
CA HIS A 108 3.52 -9.42 -19.23
C HIS A 108 3.46 -9.21 -17.70
N HIS A 109 4.54 -9.55 -16.99
CA HIS A 109 4.63 -9.31 -15.54
C HIS A 109 4.67 -7.83 -15.19
N LEU A 110 5.45 -7.04 -15.92
CA LEU A 110 5.52 -5.59 -15.71
C LEU A 110 4.17 -4.91 -15.95
N LYS A 111 3.43 -5.32 -16.99
CA LYS A 111 2.08 -4.80 -17.25
C LYS A 111 1.14 -5.04 -16.06
N SER A 112 1.18 -6.22 -15.45
CA SER A 112 0.38 -6.55 -14.26
C SER A 112 0.76 -5.68 -13.06
N LEU A 113 2.07 -5.47 -12.83
CA LEU A 113 2.57 -4.64 -11.74
C LEU A 113 2.22 -3.16 -11.93
N VAL A 114 2.31 -2.64 -13.14
CA VAL A 114 1.95 -1.25 -13.47
C VAL A 114 0.43 -1.04 -13.34
N ALA A 115 -0.38 -1.98 -13.82
CA ALA A 115 -1.84 -1.91 -13.69
C ALA A 115 -2.29 -1.89 -12.23
N ALA A 116 -1.62 -2.63 -11.36
CA ALA A 116 -1.86 -2.65 -9.91
C ALA A 116 -1.21 -1.46 -9.17
N LYS A 117 -0.55 -0.54 -9.86
CA LYS A 117 0.17 0.63 -9.29
C LYS A 117 1.31 0.26 -8.32
N VAL A 118 1.81 -0.96 -8.41
CA VAL A 118 2.94 -1.45 -7.61
C VAL A 118 4.27 -0.96 -8.18
N VAL A 119 4.31 -0.80 -9.50
CA VAL A 119 5.49 -0.33 -10.27
C VAL A 119 5.03 0.75 -11.23
N GLU A 120 5.89 1.70 -11.49
CA GLU A 120 5.71 2.71 -12.53
C GLU A 120 6.91 2.75 -13.47
N GLN A 121 6.71 3.23 -14.69
CA GLN A 121 7.77 3.48 -15.65
C GLN A 121 8.13 4.97 -15.62
N ASP A 122 9.42 5.27 -15.52
CA ASP A 122 9.91 6.63 -15.59
C ASP A 122 10.00 7.15 -17.05
N SER A 123 10.32 8.43 -17.21
CA SER A 123 10.46 9.07 -18.52
C SER A 123 11.61 8.52 -19.37
N ARG A 124 12.52 7.76 -18.78
CA ARG A 124 13.68 7.15 -19.45
C ARG A 124 13.44 5.70 -19.86
N GLY A 125 12.25 5.17 -19.55
CA GLY A 125 11.88 3.79 -19.84
C GLY A 125 12.33 2.78 -18.79
N SER A 126 12.90 3.22 -17.66
CA SER A 126 13.17 2.38 -16.50
C SER A 126 11.95 2.19 -15.65
N TYR A 127 11.92 1.13 -14.87
CA TYR A 127 10.85 0.81 -13.95
C TYR A 127 11.29 1.04 -12.51
N GLN A 128 10.39 1.53 -11.67
CA GLN A 128 10.64 1.76 -10.25
C GLN A 128 9.39 1.47 -9.42
N VAL A 129 9.59 1.24 -8.12
CA VAL A 129 8.50 1.29 -7.14
C VAL A 129 8.30 2.75 -6.76
N PRO A 130 7.06 3.30 -6.82
CA PRO A 130 6.81 4.65 -6.35
C PRO A 130 7.26 4.81 -4.88
N PRO A 131 7.91 5.91 -4.49
CA PRO A 131 8.37 6.12 -3.11
C PRO A 131 7.25 5.92 -2.07
N THR A 132 6.03 6.33 -2.38
CA THR A 132 4.85 6.17 -1.52
C THR A 132 4.40 4.71 -1.36
N ALA A 133 4.83 3.80 -2.23
CA ALA A 133 4.49 2.39 -2.19
C ALA A 133 5.57 1.51 -1.52
N VAL A 134 6.80 2.01 -1.32
CA VAL A 134 7.91 1.22 -0.78
C VAL A 134 7.58 0.63 0.59
N ILE A 135 7.18 1.48 1.55
CA ILE A 135 6.88 1.03 2.92
C ILE A 135 5.63 0.12 2.94
N PRO A 136 4.50 0.49 2.31
CA PRO A 136 3.35 -0.42 2.21
C PRO A 136 3.68 -1.79 1.63
N LEU A 137 4.49 -1.87 0.58
CA LEU A 137 4.91 -3.15 -0.03
C LEU A 137 5.79 -3.97 0.91
N LEU A 138 6.75 -3.34 1.59
CA LEU A 138 7.58 -4.00 2.61
C LEU A 138 6.73 -4.53 3.76
N VAL A 139 5.75 -3.75 4.22
CA VAL A 139 4.81 -4.18 5.27
C VAL A 139 3.99 -5.38 4.82
N MET A 140 3.48 -5.39 3.59
CA MET A 140 2.74 -6.54 3.05
C MET A 140 3.60 -7.79 2.97
N LEU A 141 4.85 -7.68 2.51
CA LEU A 141 5.80 -8.79 2.48
C LEU A 141 6.12 -9.30 3.90
N THR A 142 6.35 -8.38 4.85
CA THR A 142 6.61 -8.72 6.26
C THR A 142 5.40 -9.39 6.91
N ALA A 143 4.20 -8.84 6.71
CA ALA A 143 2.97 -9.42 7.24
C ALA A 143 2.69 -10.81 6.65
N ALA A 144 2.92 -10.99 5.35
CA ALA A 144 2.81 -12.28 4.70
C ALA A 144 3.83 -13.29 5.27
N SER A 145 5.05 -12.84 5.56
CA SER A 145 6.08 -13.66 6.20
C SER A 145 5.70 -14.08 7.62
N ASP A 146 5.06 -13.18 8.38
CA ASP A 146 4.56 -13.53 9.73
C ASP A 146 3.43 -14.56 9.66
N VAL A 147 2.46 -14.37 8.76
CA VAL A 147 1.40 -15.36 8.52
C VAL A 147 1.98 -16.72 8.09
N ALA A 148 3.02 -16.71 7.26
CA ALA A 148 3.73 -17.92 6.81
C ALA A 148 4.63 -18.55 7.90
N GLY A 149 4.73 -17.94 9.09
CA GLY A 149 5.57 -18.46 10.19
C GLY A 149 7.07 -18.23 10.01
N GLN A 150 7.50 -17.39 9.09
CA GLN A 150 8.93 -17.13 8.81
C GLN A 150 9.59 -16.21 9.84
N LEU A 151 8.81 -15.50 10.66
CA LEU A 151 9.31 -14.55 11.66
C LEU A 151 9.27 -15.10 13.11
N ARG A 152 8.89 -16.35 13.29
CA ARG A 152 8.75 -17.03 14.60
C ARG A 152 9.69 -18.21 14.71
#